data_801e5675dd550a685eafa50aed6a3706
#
_entry.id   801e5675dd550a685eafa50aed6a3706
#
_cell.length_a   1.000
_cell.length_b   1.000
_cell.length_c   1.000
_cell.angle_alpha   90.00
_cell.angle_beta   90.00
_cell.angle_gamma   90.00
#
_symmetry.space_group_name_H-M   'P 1'
#
loop_
_entity.id
_entity.type
_entity.pdbx_description
1 polymer ?
#
loop_
_entity_poly.entity_id
_entity_poly.type
_entity_poly.pdbx_seq_one_letter_code
_entity_poly.pdbx_strand_id
1 'polypeptide(L)'
;MPTFKVLENRQLSEHTFCLKTERPSDTIVAGQCFNVGVPGSGVNREYSMYSDANAPHLEFLIRQVEGGTVSPALAAVEPGDPVEVDGPYGEFTLKTPDDSSLNYLFICTGTGIAPFHSFAATYPDIRYQILHGVRRDDEQYDAAHYPAGAYTSVLSQGAKPQCVTDYLKSHTVDPDTIVYLCGNRSMIIDVFAILRDAGVPGDNLFTEVFL
;
A
#
# COMPACT_ATOMS: atom_id res chain seq x y z
N MET A 1 22.44 -5.96 7.53
CA MET A 1 21.02 -5.94 7.94
C MET A 1 20.64 -7.29 8.55
N PRO A 2 19.67 -7.39 9.48
CA PRO A 2 19.15 -8.67 9.94
C PRO A 2 18.60 -9.47 8.75
N THR A 3 18.71 -10.81 8.86
CA THR A 3 18.30 -11.73 7.79
C THR A 3 17.17 -12.62 8.28
N PHE A 4 16.13 -12.73 7.46
CA PHE A 4 14.92 -13.52 7.72
C PHE A 4 14.65 -14.46 6.56
N LYS A 5 13.96 -15.56 6.81
CA LYS A 5 13.60 -16.52 5.76
C LYS A 5 12.37 -16.04 5.01
N VAL A 6 12.39 -16.26 3.72
CA VAL A 6 11.20 -16.20 2.87
C VAL A 6 10.28 -17.36 3.25
N LEU A 7 9.02 -17.07 3.50
CA LEU A 7 7.99 -18.06 3.78
C LEU A 7 7.16 -18.39 2.54
N GLU A 8 6.93 -17.36 1.70
CA GLU A 8 6.18 -17.46 0.45
C GLU A 8 6.58 -16.33 -0.49
N ASN A 9 6.53 -16.58 -1.79
CA ASN A 9 6.66 -15.57 -2.85
C ASN A 9 5.52 -15.80 -3.84
N ARG A 10 4.42 -15.04 -3.69
CA ARG A 10 3.17 -15.24 -4.43
C ARG A 10 3.02 -14.22 -5.55
N GLN A 11 3.05 -14.69 -6.81
CA GLN A 11 2.77 -13.84 -7.97
C GLN A 11 1.30 -13.40 -7.98
N LEU A 12 1.04 -12.11 -8.19
CA LEU A 12 -0.32 -11.52 -8.20
C LEU A 12 -0.72 -11.01 -9.58
N SER A 13 0.24 -10.47 -10.34
CA SER A 13 0.07 -10.05 -11.72
C SER A 13 1.38 -10.27 -12.48
N GLU A 14 1.44 -9.94 -13.77
CA GLU A 14 2.64 -10.11 -14.59
C GLU A 14 3.92 -9.51 -13.94
N HIS A 15 3.78 -8.39 -13.24
CA HIS A 15 4.92 -7.65 -12.69
C HIS A 15 4.81 -7.38 -11.18
N THR A 16 3.85 -7.96 -10.48
CA THR A 16 3.67 -7.69 -9.04
C THR A 16 3.51 -8.99 -8.27
N PHE A 17 4.22 -9.08 -7.16
CA PHE A 17 4.21 -10.23 -6.27
C PHE A 17 4.07 -9.79 -4.81
N CYS A 18 3.63 -10.69 -3.96
CA CYS A 18 3.61 -10.55 -2.51
C CYS A 18 4.71 -11.43 -1.92
N LEU A 19 5.70 -10.79 -1.31
CA LEU A 19 6.79 -11.46 -0.61
C LEU A 19 6.44 -11.57 0.87
N LYS A 20 6.36 -12.80 1.38
CA LYS A 20 6.12 -13.14 2.78
C LYS A 20 7.39 -13.62 3.45
N THR A 21 7.73 -13.03 4.60
CA THR A 21 8.95 -13.34 5.35
C THR A 21 8.65 -13.63 6.83
N GLU A 22 9.58 -14.28 7.52
CA GLU A 22 9.62 -14.18 8.99
C GLU A 22 9.67 -12.71 9.40
N ARG A 23 9.24 -12.41 10.62
CA ARG A 23 9.23 -11.03 11.13
C ARG A 23 10.23 -10.82 12.24
N PRO A 24 10.78 -9.60 12.42
CA PRO A 24 11.49 -9.22 13.64
C PRO A 24 10.57 -9.25 14.86
N SER A 25 11.19 -9.31 16.06
CA SER A 25 10.47 -9.33 17.35
C SER A 25 9.94 -7.96 17.79
N ASP A 26 10.22 -6.92 17.04
CA ASP A 26 9.88 -5.55 17.38
C ASP A 26 8.37 -5.30 17.34
N THR A 27 7.93 -4.27 18.07
CA THR A 27 6.57 -3.76 17.94
C THR A 27 6.43 -3.04 16.61
N ILE A 28 5.46 -3.45 15.82
CA ILE A 28 5.19 -2.91 14.49
C ILE A 28 3.81 -2.26 14.50
N VAL A 29 3.71 -1.10 13.88
CA VAL A 29 2.44 -0.39 13.68
C VAL A 29 2.07 -0.44 12.20
N ALA A 30 0.80 -0.69 11.89
CA ALA A 30 0.32 -0.71 10.51
C ALA A 30 0.66 0.59 9.77
N GLY A 31 1.09 0.45 8.51
CA GLY A 31 1.55 1.55 7.65
C GLY A 31 3.04 1.86 7.74
N GLN A 32 3.78 1.28 8.69
CA GLN A 32 5.23 1.38 8.71
C GLN A 32 5.87 0.63 7.53
N CYS A 33 7.10 1.01 7.19
CA CYS A 33 7.88 0.44 6.09
C CYS A 33 9.17 -0.22 6.60
N PHE A 34 9.78 -0.99 5.71
CA PHE A 34 11.03 -1.71 5.96
C PHE A 34 11.96 -1.58 4.76
N ASN A 35 13.25 -1.53 5.01
CA ASN A 35 14.25 -1.74 3.97
C ASN A 35 14.39 -3.24 3.72
N VAL A 36 14.14 -3.66 2.47
CA VAL A 36 14.23 -5.07 2.07
C VAL A 36 15.22 -5.24 0.93
N GLY A 37 16.05 -6.26 1.02
CA GLY A 37 17.05 -6.59 0.00
C GLY A 37 17.47 -8.06 0.04
N VAL A 38 18.32 -8.44 -0.92
CA VAL A 38 18.92 -9.78 -0.97
C VAL A 38 20.32 -9.72 -0.34
N PRO A 39 20.68 -10.64 0.57
CA PRO A 39 21.98 -10.66 1.23
C PRO A 39 23.15 -10.59 0.25
N GLY A 40 24.14 -9.76 0.56
CA GLY A 40 25.34 -9.60 -0.24
C GLY A 40 25.17 -8.74 -1.50
N SER A 41 23.97 -8.25 -1.80
CA SER A 41 23.76 -7.32 -2.93
C SER A 41 24.29 -5.91 -2.66
N GLY A 42 24.39 -5.52 -1.39
CA GLY A 42 24.78 -4.17 -0.97
C GLY A 42 23.72 -3.09 -1.25
N VAL A 43 22.55 -3.48 -1.72
CA VAL A 43 21.44 -2.58 -2.05
C VAL A 43 20.12 -3.10 -1.51
N ASN A 44 19.28 -2.18 -1.03
CA ASN A 44 17.92 -2.45 -0.58
C ASN A 44 16.96 -1.37 -1.09
N ARG A 45 15.67 -1.57 -0.86
CA ARG A 45 14.61 -0.58 -1.11
C ARG A 45 13.62 -0.62 0.03
N GLU A 46 13.00 0.52 0.24
CA GLU A 46 11.93 0.69 1.20
C GLU A 46 10.61 0.15 0.62
N TYR A 47 9.91 -0.65 1.42
CA TYR A 47 8.59 -1.19 1.10
C TYR A 47 7.68 -1.04 2.32
N SER A 48 6.49 -0.48 2.10
CA SER A 48 5.46 -0.43 3.14
C SER A 48 4.96 -1.83 3.43
N MET A 49 4.68 -2.09 4.71
CA MET A 49 4.10 -3.35 5.14
C MET A 49 2.73 -3.55 4.49
N TYR A 50 2.46 -4.78 4.03
CA TYR A 50 1.21 -5.20 3.43
C TYR A 50 0.36 -6.05 4.38
N SER A 51 0.99 -6.83 5.25
CA SER A 51 0.33 -7.69 6.23
C SER A 51 -0.36 -6.91 7.37
N ASP A 52 -1.22 -7.61 8.12
CA ASP A 52 -1.64 -7.20 9.47
C ASP A 52 -0.40 -7.01 10.37
N ALA A 53 -0.37 -5.92 11.14
CA ALA A 53 0.72 -5.61 12.06
C ALA A 53 0.87 -6.64 13.20
N ASN A 54 -0.19 -7.39 13.51
CA ASN A 54 -0.19 -8.45 14.53
C ASN A 54 0.11 -9.84 13.96
N ALA A 55 0.23 -9.98 12.65
CA ALA A 55 0.54 -11.26 12.02
C ALA A 55 1.91 -11.80 12.46
N PRO A 56 2.11 -13.13 12.51
CA PRO A 56 3.40 -13.74 12.89
C PRO A 56 4.46 -13.64 11.77
N HIS A 57 4.19 -12.90 10.71
CA HIS A 57 5.02 -12.73 9.53
C HIS A 57 4.89 -11.30 9.00
N LEU A 58 5.77 -10.91 8.09
CA LEU A 58 5.62 -9.72 7.26
C LEU A 58 5.27 -10.09 5.83
N GLU A 59 4.47 -9.25 5.19
CA GLU A 59 4.21 -9.30 3.76
C GLU A 59 4.52 -7.93 3.13
N PHE A 60 5.09 -7.97 1.93
CA PHE A 60 5.42 -6.81 1.11
C PHE A 60 4.85 -6.98 -0.29
N LEU A 61 4.05 -6.01 -0.73
CA LEU A 61 3.53 -5.95 -2.08
C LEU A 61 4.54 -5.24 -2.97
N ILE A 62 5.21 -5.97 -3.84
CA ILE A 62 6.36 -5.50 -4.60
C ILE A 62 6.07 -5.55 -6.09
N ARG A 63 6.23 -4.39 -6.76
CA ARG A 63 6.27 -4.34 -8.21
C ARG A 63 7.70 -4.55 -8.71
N GLN A 64 7.87 -5.51 -9.60
CA GLN A 64 9.13 -5.72 -10.30
C GLN A 64 9.38 -4.58 -11.30
N VAL A 65 10.51 -3.89 -11.12
CA VAL A 65 10.94 -2.79 -12.00
C VAL A 65 11.92 -3.34 -13.02
N GLU A 66 11.58 -3.23 -14.29
CA GLU A 66 12.47 -3.66 -15.39
C GLU A 66 13.79 -2.89 -15.34
N GLY A 67 14.91 -3.61 -15.43
CA GLY A 67 16.25 -3.03 -15.28
C GLY A 67 16.62 -2.59 -13.84
N GLY A 68 15.71 -2.77 -12.87
CA GLY A 68 16.00 -2.55 -11.46
C GLY A 68 16.91 -3.64 -10.88
N THR A 69 17.55 -3.35 -9.73
CA THR A 69 18.43 -4.31 -9.08
C THR A 69 17.73 -5.09 -7.97
N VAL A 70 16.92 -4.44 -7.14
CA VAL A 70 16.37 -5.03 -5.92
C VAL A 70 15.10 -5.83 -6.20
N SER A 71 14.08 -5.22 -6.81
CA SER A 71 12.79 -5.89 -7.02
C SER A 71 12.86 -7.11 -7.95
N PRO A 72 13.70 -7.15 -9.02
CA PRO A 72 13.91 -8.39 -9.77
C PRO A 72 14.62 -9.49 -8.96
N ALA A 73 15.58 -9.12 -8.10
CA ALA A 73 16.25 -10.09 -7.24
C ALA A 73 15.30 -10.66 -6.17
N LEU A 74 14.43 -9.82 -5.59
CA LEU A 74 13.39 -10.26 -4.65
C LEU A 74 12.30 -11.11 -5.33
N ALA A 75 12.00 -10.87 -6.62
CA ALA A 75 11.07 -11.70 -7.37
C ALA A 75 11.58 -13.12 -7.61
N ALA A 76 12.89 -13.32 -7.59
CA ALA A 76 13.55 -14.60 -7.86
C ALA A 76 13.81 -15.44 -6.60
N VAL A 77 13.55 -14.93 -5.39
CA VAL A 77 13.76 -15.72 -4.16
C VAL A 77 12.67 -16.76 -3.98
N GLU A 78 13.06 -17.90 -3.41
CA GLU A 78 12.16 -19.03 -3.13
C GLU A 78 11.93 -19.19 -1.61
N PRO A 79 10.86 -19.88 -1.18
CA PRO A 79 10.65 -20.21 0.22
C PRO A 79 11.88 -20.92 0.83
N GLY A 80 12.36 -20.39 1.96
CA GLY A 80 13.58 -20.84 2.65
C GLY A 80 14.81 -19.99 2.35
N ASP A 81 14.81 -19.20 1.27
CA ASP A 81 15.91 -18.28 0.97
C ASP A 81 16.00 -17.16 2.01
N PRO A 82 17.20 -16.64 2.27
CA PRO A 82 17.39 -15.50 3.15
C PRO A 82 17.10 -14.19 2.42
N VAL A 83 16.43 -13.26 3.11
CA VAL A 83 16.29 -11.85 2.71
C VAL A 83 16.70 -10.94 3.87
N GLU A 84 17.27 -9.81 3.57
CA GLU A 84 17.54 -8.77 4.54
C GLU A 84 16.29 -7.93 4.75
N VAL A 85 15.88 -7.76 6.02
CA VAL A 85 14.75 -6.91 6.41
C VAL A 85 15.18 -6.06 7.59
N ASP A 86 15.08 -4.75 7.48
CA ASP A 86 15.46 -3.79 8.51
C ASP A 86 14.36 -2.73 8.68
N GLY A 87 13.96 -2.49 9.91
CA GLY A 87 12.83 -1.66 10.30
C GLY A 87 12.21 -2.16 11.61
N PRO A 88 11.03 -1.64 12.01
CA PRO A 88 10.15 -0.75 11.23
C PRO A 88 10.59 0.71 11.19
N TYR A 89 10.22 1.40 10.12
CA TYR A 89 10.42 2.84 9.92
C TYR A 89 9.13 3.54 9.51
N GLY A 90 9.14 4.88 9.51
CA GLY A 90 8.08 5.71 8.99
C GLY A 90 6.95 5.99 9.98
N GLU A 91 6.22 7.07 9.69
CA GLU A 91 5.12 7.58 10.51
C GLU A 91 3.80 7.67 9.71
N PHE A 92 3.73 7.01 8.56
CA PHE A 92 2.51 6.93 7.76
C PHE A 92 1.54 5.91 8.40
N THR A 93 1.17 6.17 9.65
CA THR A 93 0.30 5.29 10.46
C THR A 93 -1.12 5.86 10.53
N LEU A 94 -2.09 5.00 10.82
CA LEU A 94 -3.48 5.42 10.91
C LEU A 94 -3.70 6.27 12.17
N LYS A 95 -4.23 7.47 11.97
CA LYS A 95 -4.54 8.39 13.05
C LYS A 95 -5.85 7.96 13.73
N THR A 96 -5.83 7.84 15.05
CA THR A 96 -7.00 7.52 15.90
C THR A 96 -7.84 6.32 15.43
N PRO A 97 -7.24 5.13 15.21
CA PRO A 97 -7.97 3.95 14.72
C PRO A 97 -9.05 3.45 15.69
N ASP A 98 -8.98 3.82 16.96
CA ASP A 98 -9.95 3.45 18.00
C ASP A 98 -11.21 4.34 18.00
N ASP A 99 -11.24 5.41 17.21
CA ASP A 99 -12.41 6.30 17.09
C ASP A 99 -13.33 5.82 15.98
N SER A 100 -14.34 5.04 16.33
CA SER A 100 -15.33 4.51 15.39
C SER A 100 -16.26 5.57 14.78
N SER A 101 -16.19 6.84 15.18
CA SER A 101 -16.95 7.94 14.57
C SER A 101 -16.31 8.42 13.27
N LEU A 102 -15.01 8.20 13.08
CA LEU A 102 -14.26 8.66 11.92
C LEU A 102 -14.53 7.82 10.67
N ASN A 103 -14.51 8.50 9.53
CA ASN A 103 -14.54 7.87 8.21
C ASN A 103 -13.19 8.09 7.53
N TYR A 104 -12.65 7.03 6.94
CA TYR A 104 -11.38 7.09 6.21
C TYR A 104 -11.62 6.90 4.71
N LEU A 105 -10.88 7.65 3.91
CA LEU A 105 -10.79 7.46 2.48
C LEU A 105 -9.32 7.20 2.09
N PHE A 106 -9.05 6.01 1.61
CA PHE A 106 -7.73 5.60 1.15
C PHE A 106 -7.67 5.70 -0.36
N ILE A 107 -6.80 6.55 -0.89
CA ILE A 107 -6.66 6.76 -2.33
C ILE A 107 -5.25 6.36 -2.75
N CYS A 108 -5.14 5.43 -3.68
CA CYS A 108 -3.84 4.90 -4.09
C CYS A 108 -3.75 4.57 -5.57
N THR A 109 -2.51 4.32 -6.01
CA THR A 109 -2.22 3.76 -7.34
C THR A 109 -1.25 2.59 -7.23
N GLY A 110 -1.53 1.52 -7.98
CA GLY A 110 -0.68 0.32 -8.04
C GLY A 110 -0.36 -0.25 -6.65
N THR A 111 0.91 -0.49 -6.38
CA THR A 111 1.37 -1.03 -5.08
C THR A 111 1.24 -0.06 -3.90
N GLY A 112 0.86 1.21 -4.14
CA GLY A 112 0.51 2.16 -3.08
C GLY A 112 -0.71 1.75 -2.23
N ILE A 113 -1.39 0.67 -2.59
CA ILE A 113 -2.41 0.04 -1.74
C ILE A 113 -1.81 -0.65 -0.51
N ALA A 114 -0.51 -0.92 -0.48
CA ALA A 114 0.12 -1.72 0.57
C ALA A 114 -0.16 -1.24 2.00
N PRO A 115 0.08 0.03 2.38
CA PRO A 115 -0.22 0.49 3.73
C PRO A 115 -1.72 0.42 4.05
N PHE A 116 -2.59 0.58 3.08
CA PHE A 116 -4.05 0.55 3.28
C PHE A 116 -4.57 -0.86 3.50
N HIS A 117 -3.97 -1.86 2.85
CA HIS A 117 -4.25 -3.25 3.15
C HIS A 117 -3.84 -3.59 4.59
N SER A 118 -2.66 -3.13 5.01
CA SER A 118 -2.21 -3.29 6.39
C SER A 118 -3.15 -2.60 7.40
N PHE A 119 -3.63 -1.39 7.11
CA PHE A 119 -4.62 -0.71 7.96
C PHE A 119 -5.91 -1.52 8.07
N ALA A 120 -6.49 -1.95 6.95
CA ALA A 120 -7.74 -2.70 6.92
C ALA A 120 -7.64 -4.06 7.65
N ALA A 121 -6.49 -4.73 7.52
CA ALA A 121 -6.24 -6.00 8.20
C ALA A 121 -6.01 -5.84 9.71
N THR A 122 -5.31 -4.78 10.12
CA THR A 122 -4.95 -4.54 11.53
C THR A 122 -6.10 -3.95 12.33
N TYR A 123 -6.93 -3.12 11.71
CA TYR A 123 -8.03 -2.39 12.36
C TYR A 123 -9.37 -2.76 11.72
N PRO A 124 -9.94 -3.95 11.98
CA PRO A 124 -11.13 -4.44 11.27
C PRO A 124 -12.40 -3.64 11.52
N ASP A 125 -12.44 -2.84 12.59
CA ASP A 125 -13.62 -2.08 13.01
C ASP A 125 -13.66 -0.65 12.44
N ILE A 126 -12.63 -0.19 11.72
CA ILE A 126 -12.62 1.15 11.11
C ILE A 126 -13.60 1.22 9.93
N ARG A 127 -14.18 2.41 9.75
CA ARG A 127 -15.03 2.69 8.57
C ARG A 127 -14.18 3.33 7.47
N TYR A 128 -13.99 2.62 6.38
CA TYR A 128 -13.15 3.09 5.29
C TYR A 128 -13.73 2.79 3.90
N GLN A 129 -13.24 3.55 2.94
CA GLN A 129 -13.37 3.27 1.52
C GLN A 129 -11.98 3.34 0.87
N ILE A 130 -11.72 2.47 -0.10
CA ILE A 130 -10.50 2.46 -0.91
C ILE A 130 -10.87 2.86 -2.34
N LEU A 131 -10.18 3.86 -2.88
CA LEU A 131 -10.17 4.20 -4.30
C LEU A 131 -8.81 3.84 -4.87
N HIS A 132 -8.76 2.79 -5.68
CA HIS A 132 -7.53 2.21 -6.20
C HIS A 132 -7.40 2.43 -7.71
N GLY A 133 -6.45 3.26 -8.13
CA GLY A 133 -6.08 3.42 -9.52
C GLY A 133 -5.14 2.32 -9.97
N VAL A 134 -5.55 1.54 -10.95
CA VAL A 134 -4.76 0.46 -11.53
C VAL A 134 -4.70 0.61 -13.05
N ARG A 135 -3.76 -0.06 -13.71
CA ARG A 135 -3.69 -0.04 -15.17
C ARG A 135 -4.63 -1.05 -15.78
N ARG A 136 -4.63 -2.27 -15.23
CA ARG A 136 -5.36 -3.44 -15.71
C ARG A 136 -6.14 -4.10 -14.59
N ASP A 137 -7.06 -4.93 -14.94
CA ASP A 137 -7.95 -5.63 -14.02
C ASP A 137 -7.20 -6.61 -13.10
N ASP A 138 -6.13 -7.24 -13.57
CA ASP A 138 -5.28 -8.14 -12.81
C ASP A 138 -4.40 -7.45 -11.74
N GLU A 139 -4.42 -6.11 -11.69
CA GLU A 139 -3.72 -5.31 -10.68
C GLU A 139 -4.61 -4.94 -9.47
N GLN A 140 -5.81 -5.51 -9.35
CA GLN A 140 -6.70 -5.37 -8.19
C GLN A 140 -6.26 -6.34 -7.07
N TYR A 141 -5.11 -6.07 -6.47
CA TYR A 141 -4.46 -6.97 -5.52
C TYR A 141 -5.34 -7.28 -4.32
N ASP A 142 -5.62 -8.57 -4.11
CA ASP A 142 -6.38 -9.11 -2.99
C ASP A 142 -7.73 -8.40 -2.73
N ALA A 143 -8.37 -7.85 -3.79
CA ALA A 143 -9.62 -7.08 -3.69
C ALA A 143 -10.77 -7.84 -2.98
N ALA A 144 -10.74 -9.17 -3.02
CA ALA A 144 -11.72 -10.02 -2.34
C ALA A 144 -11.61 -9.98 -0.79
N HIS A 145 -10.52 -9.44 -0.23
CA HIS A 145 -10.35 -9.28 1.21
C HIS A 145 -11.10 -8.07 1.79
N TYR A 146 -11.52 -7.13 0.94
CA TYR A 146 -12.23 -5.96 1.41
C TYR A 146 -13.74 -6.19 1.50
N PRO A 147 -14.42 -5.61 2.49
CA PRO A 147 -15.87 -5.68 2.61
C PRO A 147 -16.57 -5.19 1.34
N ALA A 148 -17.73 -5.74 1.05
CA ALA A 148 -18.52 -5.32 -0.09
C ALA A 148 -18.81 -3.80 -0.03
N GLY A 149 -18.48 -3.09 -1.10
CA GLY A 149 -18.66 -1.64 -1.21
C GLY A 149 -17.54 -0.80 -0.58
N ALA A 150 -16.55 -1.41 0.11
CA ALA A 150 -15.41 -0.68 0.66
C ALA A 150 -14.28 -0.46 -0.36
N TYR A 151 -14.26 -1.19 -1.47
CA TYR A 151 -13.22 -1.12 -2.49
C TYR A 151 -13.79 -0.73 -3.85
N THR A 152 -13.19 0.29 -4.45
CA THR A 152 -13.48 0.75 -5.81
C THR A 152 -12.18 0.85 -6.59
N SER A 153 -12.11 0.18 -7.75
CA SER A 153 -10.99 0.32 -8.67
C SER A 153 -11.37 1.20 -9.85
N VAL A 154 -10.39 1.97 -10.35
CA VAL A 154 -10.47 2.69 -11.63
C VAL A 154 -9.33 2.25 -12.53
N LEU A 155 -9.65 1.88 -13.77
CA LEU A 155 -8.69 1.31 -14.70
C LEU A 155 -8.24 2.38 -15.70
N SER A 156 -6.93 2.67 -15.74
CA SER A 156 -6.37 3.63 -16.70
C SER A 156 -6.12 3.03 -18.09
N GLN A 157 -6.13 1.69 -18.20
CA GLN A 157 -6.04 0.97 -19.47
C GLN A 157 -7.22 0.02 -19.58
N GLY A 158 -8.09 0.22 -20.54
CA GLY A 158 -9.28 -0.61 -20.72
C GLY A 158 -10.27 0.02 -21.69
N ALA A 159 -11.46 -0.55 -21.78
CA ALA A 159 -12.51 -0.10 -22.69
C ALA A 159 -13.06 1.31 -22.34
N LYS A 160 -12.97 1.69 -21.07
CA LYS A 160 -13.36 3.02 -20.57
C LYS A 160 -12.26 3.49 -19.59
N PRO A 161 -11.14 4.03 -20.10
CA PRO A 161 -10.04 4.50 -19.24
C PRO A 161 -10.53 5.58 -18.28
N GLN A 162 -10.19 5.43 -17.00
CA GLN A 162 -10.49 6.40 -15.96
C GLN A 162 -9.32 6.48 -14.98
N CYS A 163 -8.94 7.71 -14.60
CA CYS A 163 -7.98 7.94 -13.55
C CYS A 163 -8.68 8.24 -12.21
N VAL A 164 -7.95 8.10 -11.11
CA VAL A 164 -8.42 8.47 -9.77
C VAL A 164 -8.95 9.90 -9.71
N THR A 165 -8.25 10.83 -10.38
CA THR A 165 -8.64 12.24 -10.47
C THR A 165 -9.96 12.45 -11.20
N ASP A 166 -10.25 11.66 -12.24
CA ASP A 166 -11.51 11.75 -12.97
C ASP A 166 -12.68 11.24 -12.13
N TYR A 167 -12.44 10.17 -11.37
CA TYR A 167 -13.42 9.65 -10.43
C TYR A 167 -13.78 10.71 -9.37
N LEU A 168 -12.78 11.32 -8.74
CA LEU A 168 -12.98 12.31 -7.68
C LEU A 168 -13.70 13.58 -8.16
N LYS A 169 -13.47 14.01 -9.40
CA LYS A 169 -14.20 15.16 -9.98
C LYS A 169 -15.71 14.93 -10.13
N SER A 170 -16.13 13.67 -10.17
CA SER A 170 -17.55 13.29 -10.29
C SER A 170 -18.16 12.78 -8.99
N HIS A 171 -17.41 12.71 -7.91
CA HIS A 171 -17.86 12.23 -6.60
C HIS A 171 -17.47 13.22 -5.51
N THR A 172 -18.43 13.57 -4.67
CA THR A 172 -18.17 14.45 -3.52
C THR A 172 -17.52 13.68 -2.38
N VAL A 173 -16.51 14.30 -1.77
CA VAL A 173 -15.87 13.82 -0.55
C VAL A 173 -16.35 14.72 0.60
N ASP A 174 -16.79 14.10 1.69
CA ASP A 174 -17.18 14.81 2.89
C ASP A 174 -15.93 15.49 3.49
N PRO A 175 -15.96 16.82 3.77
CA PRO A 175 -14.82 17.53 4.34
C PRO A 175 -14.30 16.97 5.67
N ASP A 176 -15.16 16.30 6.45
CA ASP A 176 -14.77 15.69 7.74
C ASP A 176 -14.05 14.34 7.58
N THR A 177 -13.95 13.82 6.35
CA THR A 177 -13.26 12.56 6.07
C THR A 177 -11.75 12.71 6.26
N ILE A 178 -11.13 11.72 6.91
CA ILE A 178 -9.67 11.62 7.00
C ILE A 178 -9.17 10.87 5.76
N VAL A 179 -8.30 11.51 4.98
CA VAL A 179 -7.87 10.97 3.69
C VAL A 179 -6.38 10.63 3.72
N TYR A 180 -6.06 9.42 3.26
CA TYR A 180 -4.69 8.95 3.06
C TYR A 180 -4.41 8.74 1.58
N LEU A 181 -3.31 9.28 1.09
CA LEU A 181 -2.88 9.18 -0.32
C LEU A 181 -1.56 8.43 -0.39
N CYS A 182 -1.49 7.36 -1.20
CA CYS A 182 -0.25 6.62 -1.38
C CYS A 182 -0.04 6.19 -2.84
N GLY A 183 1.19 6.28 -3.32
CA GLY A 183 1.59 5.84 -4.66
C GLY A 183 2.27 6.91 -5.50
N ASN A 184 1.87 7.04 -6.77
CA ASN A 184 2.53 7.93 -7.71
C ASN A 184 2.45 9.41 -7.31
N ARG A 185 3.59 10.11 -7.35
CA ARG A 185 3.71 11.51 -6.94
C ARG A 185 2.76 12.46 -7.67
N SER A 186 2.60 12.31 -8.99
CA SER A 186 1.71 13.20 -9.75
C SER A 186 0.25 13.01 -9.34
N MET A 187 -0.19 11.77 -9.14
CA MET A 187 -1.52 11.47 -8.63
C MET A 187 -1.75 12.12 -7.26
N ILE A 188 -0.80 12.00 -6.34
CA ILE A 188 -0.92 12.59 -4.99
C ILE A 188 -1.09 14.11 -5.07
N ILE A 189 -0.28 14.80 -5.88
CA ILE A 189 -0.37 16.26 -6.06
C ILE A 189 -1.75 16.67 -6.59
N ASP A 190 -2.20 16.00 -7.66
CA ASP A 190 -3.47 16.35 -8.30
C ASP A 190 -4.67 16.06 -7.40
N VAL A 191 -4.67 14.90 -6.71
CA VAL A 191 -5.73 14.52 -5.76
C VAL A 191 -5.74 15.45 -4.55
N PHE A 192 -4.57 15.81 -4.02
CA PHE A 192 -4.46 16.78 -2.92
C PHE A 192 -5.12 18.11 -3.28
N ALA A 193 -4.85 18.63 -4.48
CA ALA A 193 -5.47 19.87 -4.96
C ALA A 193 -6.99 19.73 -5.06
N ILE A 194 -7.50 18.66 -5.68
CA ILE A 194 -8.94 18.38 -5.81
C ILE A 194 -9.63 18.35 -4.44
N LEU A 195 -9.04 17.66 -3.46
CA LEU A 195 -9.62 17.53 -2.12
C LEU A 195 -9.61 18.86 -1.34
N ARG A 196 -8.53 19.65 -1.51
CA ARG A 196 -8.47 21.00 -0.92
C ARG A 196 -9.52 21.94 -1.51
N ASP A 197 -9.72 21.88 -2.81
CA ASP A 197 -10.75 22.67 -3.50
C ASP A 197 -12.17 22.20 -3.11
N ALA A 198 -12.35 20.93 -2.77
CA ALA A 198 -13.60 20.37 -2.23
C ALA A 198 -13.83 20.71 -0.74
N GLY A 199 -12.88 21.40 -0.08
CA GLY A 199 -13.01 21.85 1.30
C GLY A 199 -12.45 20.90 2.37
N VAL A 200 -11.79 19.81 2.00
CA VAL A 200 -11.14 18.91 2.97
C VAL A 200 -9.97 19.67 3.65
N PRO A 201 -9.93 19.77 4.99
CA PRO A 201 -8.84 20.43 5.72
C PRO A 201 -7.48 19.76 5.45
N GLY A 202 -6.39 20.56 5.41
CA GLY A 202 -5.04 20.01 5.23
C GLY A 202 -4.63 19.03 6.34
N ASP A 203 -5.11 19.23 7.55
CA ASP A 203 -4.83 18.37 8.71
C ASP A 203 -5.52 16.99 8.61
N ASN A 204 -6.46 16.84 7.68
CA ASN A 204 -7.11 15.56 7.36
C ASN A 204 -6.47 14.85 6.16
N LEU A 205 -5.38 15.41 5.57
CA LEU A 205 -4.73 14.86 4.38
C LEU A 205 -3.34 14.32 4.73
N PHE A 206 -3.13 13.02 4.61
CA PHE A 206 -1.88 12.32 4.85
C PHE A 206 -1.35 11.72 3.55
N THR A 207 -0.04 11.83 3.30
CA THR A 207 0.53 11.39 2.01
C THR A 207 1.82 10.62 2.18
N GLU A 208 1.98 9.56 1.38
CA GLU A 208 3.23 8.82 1.22
C GLU A 208 3.51 8.61 -0.28
N VAL A 209 4.69 9.05 -0.74
CA VAL A 209 5.07 8.96 -2.15
C VAL A 209 5.90 7.71 -2.40
N PHE A 210 5.46 6.86 -3.33
CA PHE A 210 6.28 5.76 -3.85
C PHE A 210 7.09 6.25 -5.06
N LEU A 211 8.40 5.99 -5.02
CA LEU A 211 9.38 6.40 -6.05
C LEU A 211 9.57 5.30 -7.11
#